data_6406c53cd1ed3459eb4c79349ec0ec9c
#
_entry.id   6406c53cd1ed3459eb4c79349ec0ec9c
#
_cell.length_a   1.000
_cell.length_b   1.000
_cell.length_c   1.000
_cell.angle_alpha   90.00
_cell.angle_beta   90.00
_cell.angle_gamma   90.00
#
_symmetry.space_group_name_H-M   'P 1'
#
loop_
_entity.id
_entity.type
_entity.pdbx_description
1 polymer ?
#
loop_
_entity_poly.entity_id
_entity_poly.type
_entity_poly.pdbx_seq_one_letter_code
_entity_poly.pdbx_strand_id
1 'polypeptide(L)'
;MKRIILMRHGKSSWDYQVADKDRPLKERGINDAHLVAEEFKKKNVQIDFAFSSHANRALHTSIIFLRNIGFSFEKLQVTQELYDFSGGNVQNFVESLDNQYETISLFGHNYAFTSLANTWGDQYIDNVPTAGLVQIKFDTDDWAEISKGTTEQIIFPKHLKG
;
A
#
# COMPACT_ATOMS: atom_id res chain seq x y z
N MET A 1 -17.29 9.23 -2.23
CA MET A 1 -16.77 8.01 -1.61
C MET A 1 -15.27 7.90 -1.83
N LYS A 2 -14.53 7.55 -0.79
CA LYS A 2 -13.07 7.43 -0.86
C LYS A 2 -12.65 5.98 -0.67
N ARG A 3 -11.56 5.58 -1.34
CA ARG A 3 -10.96 4.25 -1.18
C ARG A 3 -9.45 4.37 -1.02
N ILE A 4 -8.90 3.57 -0.13
CA ILE A 4 -7.46 3.46 0.07
C ILE A 4 -7.05 2.01 -0.15
N ILE A 5 -6.01 1.81 -0.95
CA ILE A 5 -5.38 0.51 -1.11
C ILE A 5 -4.02 0.61 -0.43
N LEU A 6 -3.86 -0.09 0.70
CA LEU A 6 -2.59 -0.17 1.42
C LEU A 6 -1.84 -1.40 0.94
N MET A 7 -0.61 -1.25 0.48
CA MET A 7 0.24 -2.39 0.15
C MET A 7 1.59 -2.25 0.83
N ARG A 8 1.90 -3.17 1.74
CA ARG A 8 3.20 -3.22 2.38
C ARG A 8 4.24 -3.72 1.38
N HIS A 9 5.46 -3.18 1.45
CA HIS A 9 6.54 -3.62 0.58
C HIS A 9 6.77 -5.13 0.68
N GLY A 10 7.34 -5.72 -0.38
CA GLY A 10 7.71 -7.14 -0.40
C GLY A 10 8.89 -7.44 0.51
N LYS A 11 9.18 -8.74 0.68
CA LYS A 11 10.30 -9.20 1.50
C LYS A 11 11.60 -8.58 1.03
N SER A 12 12.35 -7.98 1.96
CA SER A 12 13.58 -7.25 1.67
C SER A 12 14.82 -7.97 2.20
N SER A 13 15.96 -7.63 1.61
CA SER A 13 17.26 -8.25 1.95
C SER A 13 17.97 -7.48 3.06
N TRP A 14 18.67 -8.22 3.92
CA TRP A 14 19.59 -7.68 4.92
C TRP A 14 21.06 -7.97 4.52
N ASP A 15 21.30 -8.48 3.30
CA ASP A 15 22.62 -8.97 2.90
C ASP A 15 23.58 -7.87 2.49
N TYR A 16 23.11 -6.63 2.34
CA TYR A 16 23.91 -5.50 1.86
C TYR A 16 24.19 -4.51 2.98
N GLN A 17 25.38 -3.94 2.99
CA GLN A 17 25.77 -2.90 3.95
C GLN A 17 25.32 -1.54 3.41
N VAL A 18 24.03 -1.26 3.54
CA VAL A 18 23.42 -0.03 3.06
C VAL A 18 22.50 0.53 4.15
N ALA A 19 22.13 1.80 4.01
CA ALA A 19 21.13 2.39 4.90
C ALA A 19 19.79 1.66 4.73
N ASP A 20 18.95 1.70 5.76
CA ASP A 20 17.66 1.02 5.74
C ASP A 20 16.84 1.35 4.49
N LYS A 21 16.80 2.64 4.11
CA LYS A 21 16.02 3.08 2.96
C LYS A 21 16.53 2.55 1.62
N ASP A 22 17.79 2.06 1.58
CA ASP A 22 18.41 1.57 0.35
C ASP A 22 18.35 0.04 0.22
N ARG A 23 17.83 -0.65 1.22
CA ARG A 23 17.73 -2.12 1.20
C ARG A 23 16.85 -2.59 0.05
N PRO A 24 17.32 -3.55 -0.78
CA PRO A 24 16.58 -4.04 -1.92
C PRO A 24 15.59 -5.15 -1.54
N LEU A 25 14.68 -5.47 -2.44
CA LEU A 25 13.82 -6.65 -2.31
C LEU A 25 14.63 -7.92 -2.50
N LYS A 26 14.21 -8.99 -1.81
CA LYS A 26 14.61 -10.35 -2.14
C LYS A 26 13.78 -10.85 -3.33
N GLU A 27 14.23 -11.93 -3.94
CA GLU A 27 13.48 -12.59 -5.02
C GLU A 27 12.06 -12.93 -4.57
N ARG A 28 11.90 -13.44 -3.36
CA ARG A 28 10.57 -13.71 -2.78
C ARG A 28 9.69 -12.46 -2.76
N GLY A 29 10.27 -11.31 -2.41
CA GLY A 29 9.52 -10.05 -2.38
C GLY A 29 9.05 -9.62 -3.76
N ILE A 30 9.88 -9.81 -4.77
CA ILE A 30 9.53 -9.53 -6.15
C ILE A 30 8.38 -10.44 -6.61
N ASN A 31 8.51 -11.74 -6.37
CA ASN A 31 7.52 -12.72 -6.77
C ASN A 31 6.18 -12.51 -6.07
N ASP A 32 6.20 -12.21 -4.78
CA ASP A 32 4.98 -11.95 -4.00
C ASP A 32 4.26 -10.69 -4.51
N ALA A 33 5.01 -9.65 -4.88
CA ALA A 33 4.40 -8.44 -5.43
C ALA A 33 3.68 -8.72 -6.76
N HIS A 34 4.27 -9.56 -7.62
CA HIS A 34 3.60 -10.01 -8.85
C HIS A 34 2.32 -10.80 -8.56
N LEU A 35 2.37 -11.73 -7.61
CA LEU A 35 1.21 -12.55 -7.24
C LEU A 35 0.04 -11.67 -6.76
N VAL A 36 0.33 -10.73 -5.87
CA VAL A 36 -0.70 -9.85 -5.32
C VAL A 36 -1.28 -8.95 -6.42
N ALA A 37 -0.42 -8.41 -7.28
CA ALA A 37 -0.87 -7.57 -8.39
C ALA A 37 -1.81 -8.32 -9.33
N GLU A 38 -1.48 -9.57 -9.68
CA GLU A 38 -2.31 -10.39 -10.55
C GLU A 38 -3.68 -10.68 -9.92
N GLU A 39 -3.73 -10.92 -8.61
CA GLU A 39 -4.99 -11.15 -7.91
C GLU A 39 -5.82 -9.88 -7.83
N PHE A 40 -5.19 -8.76 -7.50
CA PHE A 40 -5.87 -7.46 -7.43
C PHE A 40 -6.48 -7.07 -8.78
N LYS A 41 -5.77 -7.35 -9.86
CA LYS A 41 -6.19 -7.01 -11.22
C LYS A 41 -7.56 -7.61 -11.57
N LYS A 42 -7.90 -8.76 -11.02
CA LYS A 42 -9.17 -9.46 -11.29
C LYS A 42 -10.39 -8.65 -10.85
N LYS A 43 -10.24 -7.74 -9.90
CA LYS A 43 -11.33 -6.94 -9.37
C LYS A 43 -11.61 -5.67 -10.17
N ASN A 44 -10.74 -5.32 -11.13
CA ASN A 44 -10.91 -4.14 -11.98
C ASN A 44 -11.11 -2.83 -11.20
N VAL A 45 -10.42 -2.67 -10.08
CA VAL A 45 -10.48 -1.44 -9.29
C VAL A 45 -9.69 -0.34 -10.00
N GLN A 46 -10.32 0.81 -10.22
CA GLN A 46 -9.67 1.95 -10.84
C GLN A 46 -9.00 2.81 -9.77
N ILE A 47 -7.70 3.06 -9.94
CA ILE A 47 -6.89 3.87 -9.02
C ILE A 47 -6.65 5.22 -9.70
N ASP A 48 -6.94 6.32 -8.98
CA ASP A 48 -6.76 7.67 -9.51
C ASP A 48 -5.32 8.14 -9.36
N PHE A 49 -4.69 7.84 -8.24
CA PHE A 49 -3.33 8.26 -7.95
C PHE A 49 -2.65 7.29 -7.00
N ALA A 50 -1.33 7.19 -7.08
CA ALA A 50 -0.52 6.29 -6.25
C ALA A 50 0.59 7.06 -5.56
N PHE A 51 0.88 6.68 -4.32
CA PHE A 51 1.95 7.27 -3.53
C PHE A 51 2.83 6.15 -2.95
N SER A 52 4.14 6.36 -3.00
CA SER A 52 5.08 5.38 -2.46
C SER A 52 6.09 6.03 -1.53
N SER A 53 6.44 5.33 -0.46
CA SER A 53 7.63 5.65 0.32
C SER A 53 8.85 5.71 -0.59
N HIS A 54 9.80 6.57 -0.24
CA HIS A 54 11.04 6.69 -1.01
C HIS A 54 12.02 5.54 -0.73
N ALA A 55 11.72 4.67 0.24
CA ALA A 55 12.56 3.51 0.49
C ALA A 55 12.56 2.58 -0.73
N ASN A 56 13.75 2.07 -1.09
CA ASN A 56 13.94 1.25 -2.28
C ASN A 56 12.95 0.06 -2.33
N ARG A 57 12.81 -0.67 -1.21
CA ARG A 57 11.93 -1.83 -1.17
C ARG A 57 10.44 -1.50 -1.41
N ALA A 58 9.99 -0.34 -0.96
CA ALA A 58 8.61 0.09 -1.16
C ALA A 58 8.40 0.61 -2.59
N LEU A 59 9.33 1.41 -3.09
CA LEU A 59 9.25 1.95 -4.45
C LEU A 59 9.30 0.82 -5.47
N HIS A 60 10.19 -0.16 -5.31
CA HIS A 60 10.28 -1.30 -6.22
C HIS A 60 8.97 -2.12 -6.20
N THR A 61 8.40 -2.35 -5.02
CA THR A 61 7.10 -3.02 -4.90
C THR A 61 6.03 -2.25 -5.67
N SER A 62 5.99 -0.92 -5.54
CA SER A 62 5.02 -0.08 -6.25
C SER A 62 5.17 -0.19 -7.76
N ILE A 63 6.40 -0.20 -8.26
CA ILE A 63 6.68 -0.32 -9.69
C ILE A 63 6.17 -1.66 -10.21
N ILE A 64 6.45 -2.76 -9.52
CA ILE A 64 5.97 -4.09 -9.91
C ILE A 64 4.44 -4.12 -9.96
N PHE A 65 3.81 -3.67 -8.89
CA PHE A 65 2.35 -3.69 -8.76
C PHE A 65 1.68 -2.84 -9.83
N LEU A 66 2.10 -1.59 -9.95
CA LEU A 66 1.46 -0.63 -10.87
C LEU A 66 1.68 -1.02 -12.33
N ARG A 67 2.86 -1.55 -12.67
CA ARG A 67 3.13 -2.03 -14.02
C ARG A 67 2.22 -3.19 -14.39
N ASN A 68 2.00 -4.12 -13.46
CA ASN A 68 1.12 -5.28 -13.70
C ASN A 68 -0.32 -4.88 -13.98
N ILE A 69 -0.81 -3.82 -13.34
CA ILE A 69 -2.19 -3.36 -13.55
C ILE A 69 -2.32 -2.31 -14.65
N GLY A 70 -1.21 -1.99 -15.34
CA GLY A 70 -1.24 -1.04 -16.45
C GLY A 70 -1.42 0.41 -16.02
N PHE A 71 -0.99 0.77 -14.81
CA PHE A 71 -1.14 2.11 -14.27
C PHE A 71 -0.01 3.03 -14.76
N SER A 72 -0.33 4.27 -15.11
CA SER A 72 0.66 5.24 -15.59
C SER A 72 1.54 5.73 -14.43
N PHE A 73 2.87 5.63 -14.59
CA PHE A 73 3.81 6.13 -13.60
C PHE A 73 3.79 7.65 -13.46
N GLU A 74 3.16 8.36 -14.41
CA GLU A 74 2.95 9.80 -14.27
C GLU A 74 2.01 10.13 -13.11
N LYS A 75 1.21 9.16 -12.68
CA LYS A 75 0.30 9.29 -11.54
C LYS A 75 0.87 8.64 -10.28
N LEU A 76 2.17 8.43 -10.22
CA LEU A 76 2.88 7.94 -9.04
C LEU A 76 3.74 9.06 -8.47
N GLN A 77 3.56 9.35 -7.19
CA GLN A 77 4.39 10.31 -6.47
C GLN A 77 5.16 9.59 -5.37
N VAL A 78 6.47 9.83 -5.32
CA VAL A 78 7.33 9.32 -4.25
C VAL A 78 7.35 10.37 -3.14
N THR A 79 7.14 9.95 -1.89
CA THR A 79 7.11 10.86 -0.76
C THR A 79 7.71 10.23 0.50
N GLN A 80 8.49 11.01 1.24
CA GLN A 80 9.04 10.55 2.52
C GLN A 80 7.97 10.46 3.61
N GLU A 81 6.79 11.04 3.41
CA GLU A 81 5.69 10.92 4.37
C GLU A 81 5.25 9.47 4.57
N LEU A 82 5.45 8.63 3.58
CA LEU A 82 5.13 7.20 3.65
C LEU A 82 6.28 6.35 4.22
N TYR A 83 7.43 6.96 4.46
CA TYR A 83 8.52 6.32 5.21
C TYR A 83 8.23 6.49 6.69
N ASP A 84 7.22 5.78 7.14
CA ASP A 84 6.60 5.91 8.44
C ASP A 84 6.30 4.52 8.97
N PHE A 85 6.67 4.25 10.21
CA PHE A 85 6.55 2.93 10.82
C PHE A 85 5.47 2.86 11.91
N SER A 86 4.89 4.01 12.28
CA SER A 86 3.85 4.09 13.32
C SER A 86 2.46 4.44 12.78
N GLY A 87 2.38 5.18 11.68
CA GLY A 87 1.13 5.49 10.99
C GLY A 87 0.65 6.92 11.09
N GLY A 88 1.17 7.71 12.02
CA GLY A 88 0.73 9.10 12.20
C GLY A 88 0.99 9.98 10.99
N ASN A 89 2.18 9.87 10.39
CA ASN A 89 2.53 10.66 9.22
C ASN A 89 1.69 10.26 8.01
N VAL A 90 1.47 8.96 7.81
CA VAL A 90 0.62 8.48 6.72
C VAL A 90 -0.80 9.01 6.88
N GLN A 91 -1.35 8.94 8.10
CA GLN A 91 -2.69 9.42 8.37
C GLN A 91 -2.83 10.90 8.06
N ASN A 92 -1.90 11.73 8.55
CA ASN A 92 -1.89 13.17 8.29
C ASN A 92 -1.76 13.47 6.80
N PHE A 93 -0.92 12.73 6.11
CA PHE A 93 -0.72 12.88 4.67
C PHE A 93 -2.02 12.63 3.91
N VAL A 94 -2.71 11.53 4.22
CA VAL A 94 -3.96 11.17 3.55
C VAL A 94 -5.05 12.21 3.82
N GLU A 95 -5.15 12.67 5.07
CA GLU A 95 -6.15 13.66 5.45
C GLU A 95 -5.95 15.02 4.77
N SER A 96 -4.75 15.27 4.25
CA SER A 96 -4.44 16.51 3.54
C SER A 96 -4.56 16.42 2.02
N LEU A 97 -4.95 15.26 1.49
CA LEU A 97 -5.00 15.06 0.05
C LEU A 97 -6.13 15.86 -0.62
N ASP A 98 -5.92 16.19 -1.88
CA ASP A 98 -6.91 16.84 -2.72
C ASP A 98 -8.11 15.90 -2.92
N ASN A 99 -9.31 16.43 -2.75
CA ASN A 99 -10.53 15.65 -2.84
C ASN A 99 -10.91 15.25 -4.28
N GLN A 100 -10.17 15.71 -5.29
CA GLN A 100 -10.34 15.20 -6.64
C GLN A 100 -9.99 13.72 -6.74
N TYR A 101 -9.08 13.22 -5.89
CA TYR A 101 -8.75 11.81 -5.85
C TYR A 101 -9.83 11.05 -5.08
N GLU A 102 -10.40 10.02 -5.69
CA GLU A 102 -11.39 9.17 -5.04
C GLU A 102 -10.78 7.86 -4.54
N THR A 103 -9.92 7.23 -5.34
CA THR A 103 -9.25 5.98 -5.00
C THR A 103 -7.74 6.15 -5.13
N ILE A 104 -7.02 5.92 -4.03
CA ILE A 104 -5.57 6.04 -4.00
C ILE A 104 -4.95 4.71 -3.57
N SER A 105 -3.71 4.48 -4.01
CA SER A 105 -2.90 3.38 -3.50
C SER A 105 -1.69 3.95 -2.75
N LEU A 106 -1.34 3.29 -1.65
CA LEU A 106 -0.21 3.66 -0.81
C LEU A 106 0.72 2.47 -0.67
N PHE A 107 2.01 2.71 -0.88
CA PHE A 107 3.05 1.69 -0.71
C PHE A 107 3.99 2.12 0.40
N GLY A 108 4.10 1.30 1.43
CA GLY A 108 4.84 1.69 2.62
C GLY A 108 5.21 0.52 3.52
N HIS A 109 5.17 0.77 4.80
CA HIS A 109 5.85 -0.04 5.80
C HIS A 109 4.96 -0.50 6.94
N ASN A 110 5.42 -1.48 7.67
CA ASN A 110 4.86 -1.90 8.94
C ASN A 110 5.75 -1.36 10.09
N TYR A 111 5.19 -1.10 11.24
CA TYR A 111 3.86 -1.51 11.68
C TYR A 111 2.74 -0.52 11.29
N ALA A 112 3.07 0.56 10.61
CA ALA A 112 2.13 1.62 10.22
C ALA A 112 0.90 1.06 9.48
N PHE A 113 1.12 0.19 8.49
CA PHE A 113 0.01 -0.30 7.66
C PHE A 113 -0.90 -1.27 8.41
N THR A 114 -0.38 -2.07 9.32
CA THR A 114 -1.25 -2.88 10.20
C THR A 114 -2.10 -1.99 11.10
N SER A 115 -1.47 -0.98 11.70
CA SER A 115 -2.18 -0.02 12.56
C SER A 115 -3.30 0.69 11.79
N LEU A 116 -3.00 1.18 10.60
CA LEU A 116 -3.99 1.91 9.79
C LEU A 116 -5.08 1.00 9.24
N ALA A 117 -4.74 -0.23 8.85
CA ALA A 117 -5.74 -1.19 8.40
C ALA A 117 -6.77 -1.47 9.49
N ASN A 118 -6.34 -1.52 10.74
CA ASN A 118 -7.24 -1.74 11.88
C ASN A 118 -7.98 -0.46 12.30
N THR A 119 -7.35 0.70 12.16
CA THR A 119 -7.99 1.97 12.48
C THR A 119 -9.08 2.32 11.47
N TRP A 120 -8.78 2.13 10.20
CA TRP A 120 -9.67 2.53 9.10
C TRP A 120 -10.66 1.45 8.68
N GLY A 121 -10.27 0.18 8.76
CA GLY A 121 -11.12 -0.92 8.33
C GLY A 121 -12.00 -1.47 9.44
N ASP A 122 -12.88 -2.38 9.08
CA ASP A 122 -13.83 -3.02 10.00
C ASP A 122 -13.55 -4.51 10.20
N GLN A 123 -12.43 -5.02 9.68
CA GLN A 123 -11.98 -6.38 9.92
C GLN A 123 -10.64 -6.34 10.66
N TYR A 124 -10.53 -7.07 11.76
CA TYR A 124 -9.28 -7.14 12.51
C TYR A 124 -8.21 -7.88 11.73
N ILE A 125 -7.02 -7.29 11.65
CA ILE A 125 -5.85 -7.88 11.01
C ILE A 125 -4.72 -7.87 12.03
N ASP A 126 -4.24 -9.06 12.39
CA ASP A 126 -3.15 -9.21 13.36
C ASP A 126 -1.85 -8.59 12.81
N ASN A 127 -1.53 -8.87 11.57
CA ASN A 127 -0.34 -8.35 10.91
C ASN A 127 -0.51 -8.35 9.40
N VAL A 128 -0.30 -7.20 8.77
CA VAL A 128 -0.20 -7.13 7.31
C VAL A 128 1.18 -7.66 6.92
N PRO A 129 1.26 -8.82 6.25
CA PRO A 129 2.57 -9.38 5.90
C PRO A 129 3.24 -8.59 4.79
N THR A 130 4.52 -8.90 4.51
CA THR A 130 5.20 -8.31 3.36
C THR A 130 4.41 -8.60 2.08
N ALA A 131 4.32 -7.59 1.21
CA ALA A 131 3.50 -7.59 -0.01
C ALA A 131 1.99 -7.77 0.23
N GLY A 132 1.54 -7.72 1.49
CA GLY A 132 0.13 -7.79 1.81
C GLY A 132 -0.61 -6.52 1.41
N LEU A 133 -1.84 -6.69 0.95
CA LEU A 133 -2.68 -5.61 0.44
C LEU A 133 -4.02 -5.60 1.19
N VAL A 134 -4.47 -4.40 1.58
CA VAL A 134 -5.77 -4.19 2.22
C VAL A 134 -6.46 -3.02 1.55
N GLN A 135 -7.70 -3.21 1.13
CA GLN A 135 -8.50 -2.16 0.49
C GLN A 135 -9.65 -1.76 1.41
N ILE A 136 -9.78 -0.46 1.63
CA ILE A 136 -10.76 0.10 2.58
C ILE A 136 -11.56 1.21 1.89
N LYS A 137 -12.88 1.18 2.09
CA LYS A 137 -13.81 2.16 1.55
C LYS A 137 -14.36 3.03 2.67
N PHE A 138 -14.51 4.33 2.38
CA PHE A 138 -15.06 5.31 3.33
C PHE A 138 -16.29 5.99 2.73
N ASP A 139 -17.33 6.15 3.53
CA ASP A 139 -18.56 6.84 3.11
C ASP A 139 -18.43 8.35 3.31
N THR A 140 -17.47 8.94 2.62
CA THR A 140 -17.24 10.39 2.62
C THR A 140 -16.60 10.78 1.29
N ASP A 141 -16.75 12.03 0.90
CA ASP A 141 -16.08 12.60 -0.26
C ASP A 141 -14.95 13.56 0.14
N ASP A 142 -14.59 13.56 1.42
CA ASP A 142 -13.56 14.45 1.96
C ASP A 142 -12.49 13.64 2.71
N TRP A 143 -11.25 13.69 2.23
CA TRP A 143 -10.14 12.98 2.88
C TRP A 143 -9.93 13.41 4.33
N ALA A 144 -10.24 14.69 4.65
CA ALA A 144 -10.11 15.17 6.01
C ALA A 144 -11.11 14.54 6.98
N GLU A 145 -12.18 13.93 6.46
CA GLU A 145 -13.26 13.36 7.26
C GLU A 145 -13.22 11.83 7.33
N ILE A 146 -12.19 11.18 6.77
CA ILE A 146 -12.10 9.73 6.86
C ILE A 146 -11.92 9.30 8.31
N SER A 147 -12.61 8.24 8.68
CA SER A 147 -12.52 7.67 10.03
C SER A 147 -12.65 6.14 9.91
N LYS A 148 -13.76 5.57 10.36
CA LYS A 148 -13.97 4.14 10.26
C LYS A 148 -14.69 3.81 8.95
N GLY A 149 -14.08 2.97 8.14
CA GLY A 149 -14.62 2.51 6.85
C GLY A 149 -14.91 1.03 6.85
N THR A 150 -15.04 0.48 5.64
CA THR A 150 -15.32 -0.92 5.40
C THR A 150 -14.14 -1.57 4.68
N THR A 151 -13.65 -2.68 5.21
CA THR A 151 -12.60 -3.46 4.55
C THR A 151 -13.24 -4.24 3.39
N GLU A 152 -12.85 -3.90 2.16
CA GLU A 152 -13.46 -4.48 0.96
C GLU A 152 -12.73 -5.73 0.49
N GLN A 153 -11.40 -5.78 0.62
CA GLN A 153 -10.63 -6.97 0.28
C GLN A 153 -9.29 -7.00 1.00
N ILE A 154 -8.81 -8.21 1.22
CA ILE A 154 -7.51 -8.49 1.83
C ILE A 154 -6.83 -9.50 0.93
N ILE A 155 -5.64 -9.16 0.43
CA ILE A 155 -4.86 -10.06 -0.43
C ILE A 155 -3.49 -10.25 0.21
N PHE A 156 -3.25 -11.45 0.74
CA PHE A 156 -1.96 -11.81 1.34
C PHE A 156 -1.31 -12.90 0.50
N PRO A 157 0.02 -12.79 0.22
CA PRO A 157 0.69 -13.76 -0.63
C PRO A 157 0.48 -15.21 -0.22
N LYS A 158 0.48 -15.50 1.09
CA LYS A 158 0.34 -16.87 1.60
C LYS A 158 -0.98 -17.53 1.18
N HIS A 159 -2.02 -16.75 0.94
CA HIS A 159 -3.32 -17.27 0.52
C HIS A 159 -3.38 -17.59 -0.98
N LEU A 160 -2.37 -17.15 -1.75
CA LEU A 160 -2.28 -17.35 -3.19
C LEU A 160 -1.34 -18.49 -3.57
N LYS A 161 -0.54 -18.96 -2.60
CA LYS A 161 0.40 -20.06 -2.80
C LYS A 161 -0.31 -21.36 -2.45
N GLY A 162 -0.50 -22.18 -3.47
CA GLY A 162 -1.27 -23.41 -3.40
C GLY A 162 -0.67 -24.57 -2.64
#